data_140a978b940ef137b65f4084533474ce
#
_entry.id   140a978b940ef137b65f4084533474ce
#
_cell.length_a   1.000
_cell.length_b   1.000
_cell.length_c   1.000
_cell.angle_alpha   90.00
_cell.angle_beta   90.00
_cell.angle_gamma   90.00
#
_symmetry.space_group_name_H-M   'P 1'
#
loop_
_entity.id
_entity.type
_entity.pdbx_description
1 polymer ?
#
loop_
_entity_poly.entity_id
_entity_poly.type
_entity_poly.pdbx_seq_one_letter_code
_entity_poly.pdbx_strand_id
1 'polypeptide(L)'
;MQDQRRHYAIPMTEAMQEAPILGSLMQRLRASQACGQCIQPLIPPMLRPHIRFGAIENGEWCVIVHNNATGTKVRNLVPMWLAHLKKHEHPVTAIRLHMAGSQRLL
;
A
#
# COMPACT_ATOMS: atom_id res chain seq x y z
N MET A 1 -2.59 -0.45 -33.20
CA MET A 1 -2.60 -0.20 -33.10
C MET A 1 -2.79 -0.24 -33.00
N GLN A 2 -2.39 -0.13 -32.68
CA GLN A 2 -2.29 0.09 -32.45
C GLN A 2 -2.27 0.25 -32.18
N ASP A 3 -2.10 0.41 -32.00
CA ASP A 3 -1.94 0.77 -31.55
C ASP A 3 -2.07 0.80 -31.13
N GLN A 4 -1.93 0.99 -30.79
CA GLN A 4 -1.83 1.23 -30.25
C GLN A 4 -1.95 0.97 -29.67
N ARG A 5 -1.97 1.09 -29.65
CA ARG A 5 -1.81 0.99 -29.14
C ARG A 5 -1.69 0.55 -28.85
N ARG A 6 -1.57 0.56 -28.81
CA ARG A 6 -1.10 0.30 -28.52
C ARG A 6 -1.00 -0.37 -28.41
N HIS A 7 -1.15 -0.55 -28.45
CA HIS A 7 -0.61 -1.06 -28.24
C HIS A 7 -0.35 -1.78 -27.92
N TYR A 8 -0.51 -1.87 -27.88
CA TYR A 8 0.16 -2.44 -27.68
C TYR A 8 1.05 -3.18 -27.63
N ALA A 9 1.13 -3.26 -28.50
CA ALA A 9 2.35 -4.01 -28.24
C ALA A 9 3.52 -3.06 -28.05
N ILE A 10 4.17 -3.23 -26.94
CA ILE A 10 5.26 -2.35 -26.57
C ILE A 10 6.56 -2.93 -27.12
N PRO A 11 7.38 -2.16 -27.84
CA PRO A 11 8.67 -2.64 -28.26
C PRO A 11 9.53 -3.03 -27.07
N MET A 12 10.34 -4.05 -27.27
CA MET A 12 11.23 -4.54 -26.22
C MET A 12 12.12 -3.45 -25.64
N THR A 13 12.63 -2.59 -26.51
CA THR A 13 13.51 -1.53 -26.04
C THR A 13 12.79 -0.58 -25.11
N GLU A 14 11.56 -0.25 -25.43
CA GLU A 14 10.77 0.62 -24.56
C GLU A 14 10.53 -0.02 -23.21
N ALA A 15 10.19 -1.30 -23.23
CA ALA A 15 9.93 -2.01 -21.99
C ALA A 15 11.17 -2.02 -21.11
N MET A 16 12.33 -2.21 -21.73
CA MET A 16 13.56 -2.24 -20.96
C MET A 16 13.91 -0.88 -20.40
N GLN A 17 13.61 0.17 -21.13
CA GLN A 17 13.88 1.52 -20.65
C GLN A 17 13.03 1.87 -19.46
N GLU A 18 11.84 1.31 -19.39
CA GLU A 18 10.95 1.56 -18.28
C GLU A 18 11.17 0.64 -17.09
N ALA A 19 12.00 -0.37 -17.27
CA ALA A 19 12.20 -1.37 -16.23
C ALA A 19 12.61 -0.78 -14.88
N PRO A 20 13.50 0.23 -14.79
CA PRO A 20 13.84 0.79 -13.49
C PRO A 20 12.66 1.39 -12.77
N ILE A 21 11.76 2.06 -13.50
CA ILE A 21 10.58 2.65 -12.90
C ILE A 21 9.64 1.55 -12.41
N LEU A 22 9.43 0.54 -13.24
CA LEU A 22 8.57 -0.57 -12.86
C LEU A 22 9.17 -1.35 -11.70
N GLY A 23 10.48 -1.53 -11.69
CA GLY A 23 11.14 -2.21 -10.61
C GLY A 23 10.97 -1.49 -9.29
N SER A 24 11.07 -0.16 -9.32
CA SER A 24 10.88 0.63 -8.12
C SER A 24 9.45 0.50 -7.61
N LEU A 25 8.47 0.56 -8.50
CA LEU A 25 7.08 0.39 -8.11
C LEU A 25 6.82 -0.98 -7.52
N MET A 26 7.36 -2.02 -8.17
CA MET A 26 7.20 -3.37 -7.66
C MET A 26 7.83 -3.54 -6.29
N GLN A 27 8.97 -2.90 -6.07
CA GLN A 27 9.64 -2.93 -4.78
C GLN A 27 8.75 -2.32 -3.70
N ARG A 28 8.13 -1.19 -3.99
CA ARG A 28 7.24 -0.55 -3.02
C ARG A 28 6.04 -1.42 -2.70
N LEU A 29 5.49 -2.08 -3.70
CA LEU A 29 4.36 -2.96 -3.48
C LEU A 29 4.75 -4.19 -2.68
N ARG A 30 5.91 -4.75 -2.95
CA ARG A 30 6.39 -5.90 -2.17
C ARG A 30 6.66 -5.51 -0.73
N ALA A 31 7.23 -4.34 -0.53
CA ALA A 31 7.47 -3.84 0.83
C ALA A 31 6.16 -3.67 1.56
N SER A 32 5.14 -3.13 0.89
CA SER A 32 3.82 -2.98 1.49
C SER A 32 3.22 -4.34 1.86
N GLN A 33 3.33 -5.32 0.98
CA GLN A 33 2.81 -6.65 1.27
C GLN A 33 3.53 -7.30 2.45
N ALA A 34 4.84 -7.12 2.52
CA ALA A 34 5.61 -7.67 3.63
C ALA A 34 5.20 -7.03 4.94
N CYS A 35 4.98 -5.71 4.95
CA CYS A 35 4.51 -5.02 6.13
C CYS A 35 3.13 -5.49 6.53
N GLY A 36 2.24 -5.67 5.55
CA GLY A 36 0.90 -6.17 5.81
C GLY A 36 0.93 -7.54 6.45
N GLN A 37 1.78 -8.42 5.95
CA GLN A 37 1.92 -9.74 6.54
C GLN A 37 2.50 -9.68 7.95
N CYS A 38 3.42 -8.76 8.16
CA CYS A 38 4.06 -8.60 9.47
C CYS A 38 3.05 -8.22 10.54
N ILE A 39 2.12 -7.32 10.23
CA ILE A 39 1.12 -6.88 11.21
C ILE A 39 -0.16 -7.71 11.16
N GLN A 40 -0.25 -8.69 10.28
CA GLN A 40 -1.45 -9.50 10.13
C GLN A 40 -1.99 -10.02 11.47
N PRO A 41 -1.15 -10.59 12.36
CA PRO A 41 -1.65 -11.08 13.65
C PRO A 41 -2.18 -9.97 14.55
N LEU A 42 -1.81 -8.73 14.27
CA LEU A 42 -2.24 -7.60 15.07
C LEU A 42 -3.52 -6.95 14.55
N ILE A 43 -4.00 -7.41 13.40
CA ILE A 43 -5.22 -6.85 12.81
C ILE A 43 -6.40 -7.68 13.30
N PRO A 44 -7.36 -7.07 14.02
CA PRO A 44 -8.56 -7.80 14.40
C PRO A 44 -9.27 -8.37 13.18
N PRO A 45 -9.71 -9.62 13.22
CA PRO A 45 -10.31 -10.24 12.03
C PRO A 45 -11.48 -9.47 11.46
N MET A 46 -12.28 -8.84 12.31
CA MET A 46 -13.45 -8.11 11.84
C MET A 46 -13.07 -6.86 11.04
N LEU A 47 -11.85 -6.37 11.20
CA LEU A 47 -11.40 -5.19 10.47
C LEU A 47 -10.76 -5.53 9.13
N ARG A 48 -10.28 -6.75 8.96
CA ARG A 48 -9.50 -7.12 7.77
C ARG A 48 -10.22 -6.85 6.46
N PRO A 49 -11.52 -7.18 6.31
CA PRO A 49 -12.19 -6.92 5.03
C PRO A 49 -12.34 -5.44 4.72
N HIS A 50 -12.15 -4.57 5.70
CA HIS A 50 -12.36 -3.13 5.53
C HIS A 50 -11.06 -2.35 5.42
N ILE A 51 -9.95 -3.06 5.28
CA ILE A 51 -8.62 -2.44 5.20
C ILE A 51 -7.93 -2.89 3.95
N ARG A 52 -7.29 -1.96 3.27
CA ARG A 52 -6.41 -2.24 2.15
C ARG A 52 -5.10 -1.49 2.35
N PHE A 53 -4.05 -2.04 1.80
CA PHE A 53 -2.72 -1.44 1.94
C PHE A 53 -2.28 -0.87 0.61
N GLY A 54 -1.84 0.39 0.65
CA GLY A 54 -1.27 1.03 -0.51
C GLY A 54 0.25 0.95 -0.49
N ALA A 55 0.88 1.75 -1.32
CA ALA A 55 2.33 1.74 -1.46
C ALA A 55 3.00 2.44 -0.29
N ILE A 56 4.27 2.09 -0.09
CA ILE A 56 5.13 2.79 0.86
C ILE A 56 5.97 3.77 0.07
N GLU A 57 5.96 5.03 0.52
CA GLU A 57 6.79 6.06 -0.10
C GLU A 57 7.51 6.85 0.98
N ASN A 58 8.84 6.89 0.89
CA ASN A 58 9.66 7.66 1.83
C ASN A 58 9.37 7.29 3.29
N GLY A 59 9.18 6.00 3.53
CA GLY A 59 8.89 5.53 4.88
C GLY A 59 7.45 5.72 5.33
N GLU A 60 6.61 6.29 4.51
CA GLU A 60 5.22 6.52 4.84
C GLU A 60 4.35 5.47 4.14
N TRP A 61 3.60 4.73 4.94
CA TRP A 61 2.79 3.62 4.44
C TRP A 61 1.33 4.05 4.40
N CYS A 62 0.73 3.93 3.24
CA CYS A 62 -0.66 4.28 3.05
C CYS A 62 -1.53 3.08 3.42
N VAL A 63 -2.46 3.29 4.35
CA VAL A 63 -3.43 2.28 4.73
C VAL A 63 -4.81 2.83 4.45
N ILE A 64 -5.58 2.09 3.66
CA ILE A 64 -6.88 2.53 3.18
C ILE A 64 -7.95 1.84 4.01
N VAL A 65 -8.85 2.61 4.59
CA VAL A 65 -9.96 2.08 5.35
C VAL A 65 -11.26 2.42 4.65
N HIS A 66 -12.27 1.56 4.80
CA HIS A 66 -13.50 1.67 4.03
C HIS A 66 -14.64 2.33 4.78
N ASN A 67 -14.48 2.59 6.08
CA ASN A 67 -15.50 3.30 6.84
C ASN A 67 -14.85 3.97 8.04
N ASN A 68 -15.61 4.89 8.65
CA ASN A 68 -15.10 5.70 9.76
C ASN A 68 -14.80 4.85 10.99
N ALA A 69 -15.66 3.87 11.26
CA ALA A 69 -15.44 3.02 12.44
C ALA A 69 -14.13 2.27 12.34
N THR A 70 -13.84 1.71 11.16
CA THR A 70 -12.58 1.02 10.92
C THR A 70 -11.43 2.00 11.06
N GLY A 71 -11.58 3.20 10.49
CA GLY A 71 -10.54 4.21 10.57
C GLY A 71 -10.18 4.58 11.99
N THR A 72 -11.19 4.75 12.83
CA THR A 72 -10.95 5.07 14.23
C THR A 72 -10.18 3.96 14.94
N LYS A 73 -10.59 2.72 14.71
CA LYS A 73 -9.92 1.59 15.35
C LYS A 73 -8.49 1.43 14.84
N VAL A 74 -8.28 1.59 13.53
CA VAL A 74 -6.94 1.48 12.97
C VAL A 74 -6.06 2.60 13.52
N ARG A 75 -6.60 3.81 13.64
CA ARG A 75 -5.82 4.92 14.17
C ARG A 75 -5.29 4.61 15.56
N ASN A 76 -6.09 3.95 16.37
CA ASN A 76 -5.67 3.56 17.70
C ASN A 76 -4.64 2.44 17.67
N LEU A 77 -4.61 1.65 16.62
CA LEU A 77 -3.65 0.54 16.49
C LEU A 77 -2.34 0.96 15.84
N VAL A 78 -2.32 2.13 15.21
CA VAL A 78 -1.15 2.58 14.46
C VAL A 78 0.13 2.58 15.30
N PRO A 79 0.13 3.13 16.53
CA PRO A 79 1.37 3.11 17.31
C PRO A 79 1.90 1.69 17.56
N MET A 80 1.02 0.74 17.82
CA MET A 80 1.41 -0.63 18.02
C MET A 80 1.95 -1.24 16.72
N TRP A 81 1.30 -0.95 15.61
CA TRP A 81 1.75 -1.45 14.32
C TRP A 81 3.13 -0.90 13.96
N LEU A 82 3.33 0.40 14.21
CA LEU A 82 4.63 1.00 13.92
C LEU A 82 5.73 0.40 14.77
N ALA A 83 5.46 0.18 16.05
CA ALA A 83 6.44 -0.43 16.93
C ALA A 83 6.78 -1.85 16.46
N HIS A 84 5.77 -2.60 16.05
CA HIS A 84 5.97 -3.97 15.59
C HIS A 84 6.77 -4.00 14.28
N LEU A 85 6.45 -3.08 13.36
CA LEU A 85 7.18 -3.00 12.10
C LEU A 85 8.62 -2.61 12.34
N LYS A 86 8.87 -1.69 13.26
CA LYS A 86 10.22 -1.29 13.59
C LYS A 86 11.00 -2.45 14.20
N LYS A 87 10.36 -3.23 15.06
CA LYS A 87 10.99 -4.37 15.68
C LYS A 87 11.44 -5.38 14.62
N HIS A 88 10.70 -5.52 13.56
CA HIS A 88 11.02 -6.43 12.47
C HIS A 88 11.77 -5.76 11.33
N GLU A 89 12.29 -4.57 11.59
CA GLU A 89 13.18 -3.86 10.69
C GLU A 89 12.57 -3.48 9.34
N HIS A 90 11.27 -3.24 9.34
CA HIS A 90 10.63 -2.69 8.14
C HIS A 90 10.83 -1.17 8.10
N PRO A 91 11.03 -0.60 6.92
CA PRO A 91 11.38 0.82 6.79
C PRO A 91 10.17 1.74 6.83
N VAL A 92 9.24 1.50 7.72
CA VAL A 92 8.04 2.31 7.84
C VAL A 92 8.18 3.18 9.09
N THR A 93 8.14 4.50 8.89
CA THR A 93 8.25 5.45 9.98
C THR A 93 6.92 6.12 10.30
N ALA A 94 5.96 6.05 9.38
CA ALA A 94 4.65 6.65 9.57
C ALA A 94 3.62 5.87 8.80
N ILE A 95 2.39 5.90 9.30
CA ILE A 95 1.26 5.28 8.61
C ILE A 95 0.24 6.39 8.36
N ARG A 96 -0.14 6.55 7.09
CA ARG A 96 -1.14 7.52 6.70
C ARG A 96 -2.44 6.79 6.42
N LEU A 97 -3.49 7.18 7.11
CA LEU A 97 -4.81 6.61 6.88
C LEU A 97 -5.52 7.36 5.78
N HIS A 98 -6.13 6.60 4.89
CA HIS A 98 -6.84 7.15 3.77
C HIS A 98 -8.23 6.54 3.74
N MET A 99 -9.26 7.39 3.66
CA MET A 99 -10.64 6.90 3.66
C MET A 99 -11.04 6.58 2.24
N ALA A 100 -11.29 5.31 1.96
CA ALA A 100 -11.76 4.90 0.65
C ALA A 100 -13.17 5.39 0.45
N GLY A 101 -13.44 5.95 -0.72
CA GLY A 101 -14.77 6.35 -1.09
C GLY A 101 -15.19 7.71 -0.58
N SER A 102 -14.47 8.32 0.34
CA SER A 102 -14.87 9.61 0.85
C SER A 102 -14.87 10.67 -0.25
N GLN A 103 -13.93 10.57 -1.16
CA GLN A 103 -13.83 11.53 -2.23
C GLN A 103 -14.97 11.39 -3.23
N ARG A 104 -15.64 10.26 -3.24
CA ARG A 104 -16.72 10.06 -4.19
C ARG A 104 -18.04 10.68 -3.75
N LEU A 105 -18.10 11.13 -2.55
CA LEU A 105 -19.35 11.70 -2.04
C LEU A 105 -19.60 13.08 -2.57
N LEU A 106 -18.72 13.59 -3.33
CA LEU A 106 -18.84 14.96 -3.85
C LEU A 106 -19.53 15.04 -5.19
#